data_1bf1017f54e3e8810a9458647ade29aa
#
_entry.id   1bf1017f54e3e8810a9458647ade29aa
#
_cell.length_a   1.000
_cell.length_b   1.000
_cell.length_c   1.000
_cell.angle_alpha   90.00
_cell.angle_beta   90.00
_cell.angle_gamma   90.00
#
_symmetry.space_group_name_H-M   'P 1'
#
loop_
_entity.id
_entity.type
_entity.pdbx_description
1 polymer ?
#
loop_
_entity_poly.entity_id
_entity_poly.type
_entity_poly.pdbx_seq_one_letter_code
_entity_poly.pdbx_strand_id
1 'polypeptide(L)'
;MTLIPVSQVVLRAAQPLPGAVDLPDFLTMIGKQAGMVVGVARMVGEIVQGRESAHSVRLLELEQRCEELQRRHQTAARSLLDTSSGVEDVRGTIEILSRAAVRLFQAARGCQQLRAVPAEVSRRMLAVIQAAAESLQHGYGRLANGSPAAESDADEAIASRHVLGSYRVLALQELLAVECRDLSRPTGGVVGAPGARAGEATFWFAELYGYLNDVAQELAGAGTILKKWSQRLSGAACEWAARTDERRSALSHRCVAG
;
A
#
# COMPACT_ATOMS: atom_id res chain seq x y z
N MET A 1 -18.39 -25.18 23.08
CA MET A 1 -17.28 -24.34 22.56
C MET A 1 -17.90 -23.10 21.97
N THR A 2 -17.85 -21.99 22.68
CA THR A 2 -18.46 -20.72 22.27
C THR A 2 -17.46 -20.03 21.34
N LEU A 3 -17.74 -20.03 20.03
CA LEU A 3 -16.97 -19.27 19.04
C LEU A 3 -17.10 -17.78 19.37
N ILE A 4 -16.02 -17.17 19.80
CA ILE A 4 -15.95 -15.72 20.01
C ILE A 4 -16.00 -15.09 18.61
N PRO A 5 -16.97 -14.20 18.29
CA PRO A 5 -17.06 -13.57 16.99
C PRO A 5 -15.79 -12.74 16.72
N VAL A 6 -15.30 -12.79 15.48
CA VAL A 6 -14.07 -12.10 15.02
C VAL A 6 -14.12 -10.60 15.34
N SER A 7 -15.32 -9.98 15.31
CA SER A 7 -15.53 -8.59 15.74
C SER A 7 -15.15 -8.35 17.20
N GLN A 8 -15.33 -9.34 18.10
CA GLN A 8 -14.89 -9.21 19.48
C GLN A 8 -13.37 -9.43 19.66
N VAL A 9 -12.72 -10.18 18.77
CA VAL A 9 -11.26 -10.31 18.78
C VAL A 9 -10.61 -9.00 18.34
N VAL A 10 -11.13 -8.34 17.30
CA VAL A 10 -10.64 -7.03 16.85
C VAL A 10 -11.00 -5.93 17.84
N LEU A 11 -12.23 -5.94 18.42
CA LEU A 11 -12.65 -4.98 19.46
C LEU A 11 -12.04 -5.28 20.83
N ARG A 12 -11.75 -6.54 21.19
CA ARG A 12 -11.03 -6.86 22.42
C ARG A 12 -9.56 -6.48 22.37
N ALA A 13 -8.95 -6.44 21.18
CA ALA A 13 -7.64 -5.83 21.01
C ALA A 13 -7.65 -4.32 21.28
N ALA A 14 -8.83 -3.68 21.21
CA ALA A 14 -9.03 -2.26 21.49
C ALA A 14 -9.58 -1.94 22.89
N GLN A 15 -10.01 -2.95 23.70
CA GLN A 15 -10.46 -2.74 25.07
C GLN A 15 -9.38 -3.20 26.07
N PRO A 16 -8.87 -2.29 26.93
CA PRO A 16 -7.97 -2.69 27.99
C PRO A 16 -8.69 -3.64 28.95
N LEU A 17 -8.26 -4.90 28.98
CA LEU A 17 -8.62 -5.82 30.06
C LEU A 17 -7.97 -5.29 31.35
N PRO A 18 -8.67 -5.24 32.50
CA PRO A 18 -8.09 -4.80 33.75
C PRO A 18 -6.90 -5.73 34.10
N GLY A 19 -5.68 -5.16 34.05
CA GLY A 19 -4.42 -5.89 34.30
C GLY A 19 -3.70 -6.41 33.04
N ALA A 20 -4.20 -6.14 31.82
CA ALA A 20 -3.51 -6.49 30.60
C ALA A 20 -2.56 -5.35 30.18
N VAL A 21 -1.36 -5.74 29.77
CA VAL A 21 -0.44 -4.86 29.01
C VAL A 21 -1.23 -4.29 27.84
N ASP A 22 -1.16 -2.96 27.63
CA ASP A 22 -1.81 -2.28 26.49
C ASP A 22 -1.42 -2.98 25.19
N LEU A 23 -2.36 -3.75 24.62
CA LEU A 23 -2.15 -4.37 23.32
C LEU A 23 -2.11 -3.26 22.29
N PRO A 24 -1.05 -3.19 21.47
CA PRO A 24 -0.92 -2.13 20.48
C PRO A 24 -2.12 -2.13 19.54
N ASP A 25 -2.64 -0.94 19.24
CA ASP A 25 -3.68 -0.74 18.25
C ASP A 25 -3.10 -0.99 16.84
N PHE A 26 -3.23 -2.24 16.38
CA PHE A 26 -2.66 -2.68 15.11
C PHE A 26 -3.24 -1.95 13.90
N LEU A 27 -4.50 -1.55 13.95
CA LEU A 27 -5.12 -0.82 12.85
C LEU A 27 -4.51 0.58 12.75
N THR A 28 -4.30 1.25 13.87
CA THR A 28 -3.55 2.52 13.93
C THR A 28 -2.10 2.34 13.47
N MET A 29 -1.44 1.25 13.84
CA MET A 29 -0.07 0.96 13.38
C MET A 29 0.00 0.82 11.87
N ILE A 30 -0.90 0.03 11.27
CA ILE A 30 -0.98 -0.14 9.82
C ILE A 30 -1.31 1.18 9.14
N GLY A 31 -2.26 1.96 9.66
CA GLY A 31 -2.60 3.28 9.16
C GLY A 31 -1.41 4.24 9.14
N LYS A 32 -0.59 4.25 10.21
CA LYS A 32 0.67 5.03 10.25
C LYS A 32 1.67 4.54 9.20
N GLN A 33 1.79 3.22 9.01
CA GLN A 33 2.67 2.66 7.99
C GLN A 33 2.22 3.05 6.58
N ALA A 34 0.93 3.00 6.28
CA ALA A 34 0.37 3.46 5.00
C ALA A 34 0.62 4.96 4.80
N GLY A 35 0.42 5.78 5.84
CA GLY A 35 0.75 7.21 5.80
C GLY A 35 2.22 7.51 5.51
N MET A 36 3.15 6.66 5.97
CA MET A 36 4.57 6.77 5.59
C MET A 36 4.77 6.49 4.10
N VAL A 37 4.11 5.48 3.53
CA VAL A 37 4.17 5.20 2.07
C VAL A 37 3.66 6.40 1.28
N VAL A 38 2.57 7.05 1.70
CA VAL A 38 2.08 8.32 1.10
C VAL A 38 3.16 9.39 1.13
N GLY A 39 3.82 9.58 2.28
CA GLY A 39 4.90 10.57 2.43
C GLY A 39 6.07 10.30 1.50
N VAL A 40 6.50 9.05 1.38
CA VAL A 40 7.58 8.65 0.48
C VAL A 40 7.18 8.83 -0.99
N ALA A 41 5.95 8.44 -1.38
CA ALA A 41 5.45 8.63 -2.75
C ALA A 41 5.43 10.11 -3.15
N ARG A 42 5.01 11.01 -2.26
CA ARG A 42 5.08 12.46 -2.47
C ARG A 42 6.50 12.94 -2.68
N MET A 43 7.44 12.50 -1.83
CA MET A 43 8.86 12.86 -1.94
C MET A 43 9.45 12.41 -3.29
N VAL A 44 9.16 11.17 -3.72
CA VAL A 44 9.58 10.68 -5.05
C VAL A 44 8.97 11.53 -6.16
N GLY A 45 7.71 11.96 -6.00
CA GLY A 45 7.04 12.88 -6.93
C GLY A 45 7.75 14.23 -7.05
N GLU A 46 8.26 14.79 -5.95
CA GLU A 46 9.05 16.02 -5.95
C GLU A 46 10.40 15.83 -6.63
N ILE A 47 11.06 14.69 -6.41
CA ILE A 47 12.33 14.34 -7.07
C ILE A 47 12.14 14.20 -8.58
N VAL A 48 11.11 13.46 -9.02
CA VAL A 48 10.78 13.28 -10.46
C VAL A 48 10.50 14.61 -11.16
N GLN A 49 9.92 15.58 -10.43
CA GLN A 49 9.65 16.92 -10.94
C GLN A 49 10.84 17.88 -10.82
N GLY A 50 11.97 17.43 -10.32
CA GLY A 50 13.17 18.24 -10.10
C GLY A 50 13.03 19.31 -9.02
N ARG A 51 12.00 19.21 -8.16
CA ARG A 51 11.79 20.15 -7.03
C ARG A 51 12.58 19.75 -5.80
N GLU A 52 13.00 18.50 -5.71
CA GLU A 52 13.79 17.97 -4.61
C GLU A 52 14.96 17.12 -5.15
N SER A 53 16.03 17.03 -4.38
CA SER A 53 17.18 16.18 -4.70
C SER A 53 17.01 14.78 -4.13
N ALA A 54 17.39 13.78 -4.89
CA ALA A 54 17.47 12.40 -4.40
C ALA A 54 18.60 12.19 -3.34
N HIS A 55 19.43 13.19 -3.10
CA HIS A 55 20.41 13.25 -2.01
C HIS A 55 20.02 14.22 -0.88
N SER A 56 18.76 14.67 -0.86
CA SER A 56 18.33 15.64 0.14
C SER A 56 18.34 15.05 1.55
N VAL A 57 18.63 15.90 2.51
CA VAL A 57 18.54 15.55 3.94
C VAL A 57 17.11 15.10 4.30
N ARG A 58 16.09 15.71 3.68
CA ARG A 58 14.68 15.34 3.87
C ARG A 58 14.38 13.90 3.47
N LEU A 59 14.96 13.42 2.37
CA LEU A 59 14.79 12.02 1.93
C LEU A 59 15.46 11.06 2.92
N LEU A 60 16.68 11.38 3.39
CA LEU A 60 17.39 10.57 4.37
C LEU A 60 16.66 10.52 5.72
N GLU A 61 16.15 11.65 6.20
CA GLU A 61 15.34 11.69 7.42
C GLU A 61 14.05 10.87 7.28
N LEU A 62 13.42 10.92 6.12
CA LEU A 62 12.21 10.15 5.84
C LEU A 62 12.50 8.64 5.82
N GLU A 63 13.63 8.23 5.23
CA GLU A 63 14.09 6.84 5.23
C GLU A 63 14.34 6.35 6.66
N GLN A 64 15.08 7.10 7.46
CA GLN A 64 15.34 6.77 8.88
C GLN A 64 14.03 6.64 9.69
N ARG A 65 13.05 7.54 9.47
CA ARG A 65 11.75 7.47 10.13
C ARG A 65 10.96 6.22 9.70
N CYS A 66 11.03 5.85 8.42
CA CYS A 66 10.41 4.62 7.92
C CYS A 66 11.01 3.38 8.58
N GLU A 67 12.34 3.29 8.64
CA GLU A 67 13.07 2.17 9.27
C GLU A 67 12.74 2.05 10.76
N GLU A 68 12.72 3.16 11.49
CA GLU A 68 12.39 3.19 12.90
C GLU A 68 10.94 2.75 13.15
N LEU A 69 9.99 3.27 12.35
CA LEU A 69 8.59 2.88 12.45
C LEU A 69 8.41 1.39 12.15
N GLN A 70 9.03 0.88 11.10
CA GLN A 70 9.02 -0.52 10.73
C GLN A 70 9.56 -1.40 11.87
N ARG A 71 10.70 -1.05 12.43
CA ARG A 71 11.31 -1.78 13.55
C ARG A 71 10.39 -1.85 14.76
N ARG A 72 9.77 -0.73 15.14
CA ARG A 72 8.80 -0.67 16.25
C ARG A 72 7.59 -1.56 15.99
N HIS A 73 7.01 -1.49 14.79
CA HIS A 73 5.85 -2.26 14.42
C HIS A 73 6.16 -3.76 14.35
N GLN A 74 7.31 -4.14 13.80
CA GLN A 74 7.74 -5.54 13.77
C GLN A 74 7.98 -6.08 15.18
N THR A 75 8.58 -5.29 16.07
CA THR A 75 8.79 -5.69 17.47
C THR A 75 7.44 -5.90 18.18
N ALA A 76 6.50 -4.97 18.03
CA ALA A 76 5.17 -5.08 18.58
C ALA A 76 4.41 -6.31 18.03
N ALA A 77 4.49 -6.57 16.71
CA ALA A 77 3.86 -7.73 16.09
C ALA A 77 4.50 -9.07 16.49
N ARG A 78 5.81 -9.09 16.80
CA ARG A 78 6.51 -10.29 17.30
C ARG A 78 6.21 -10.60 18.77
N SER A 79 5.90 -9.59 19.57
CA SER A 79 5.55 -9.80 20.98
C SER A 79 4.22 -10.52 21.17
N LEU A 80 3.40 -10.63 20.12
CA LEU A 80 2.18 -11.42 20.15
C LEU A 80 2.54 -12.91 20.02
N LEU A 81 2.25 -13.65 21.06
CA LEU A 81 2.43 -15.11 21.10
C LEU A 81 1.32 -15.86 20.36
N ASP A 82 0.27 -15.15 19.94
CA ASP A 82 -0.86 -15.73 19.24
C ASP A 82 -0.53 -15.94 17.74
N THR A 83 -0.71 -17.16 17.27
CA THR A 83 -0.56 -17.57 15.87
C THR A 83 -1.89 -17.52 15.11
N SER A 84 -2.88 -16.78 15.61
CA SER A 84 -4.16 -16.63 14.92
C SER A 84 -3.96 -15.98 13.53
N SER A 85 -4.83 -16.34 12.60
CA SER A 85 -4.78 -15.81 11.22
C SER A 85 -4.85 -14.27 11.16
N GLY A 86 -5.38 -13.62 12.19
CA GLY A 86 -5.43 -12.16 12.31
C GLY A 86 -4.06 -11.53 12.57
N VAL A 87 -3.24 -12.16 13.41
CA VAL A 87 -1.87 -11.68 13.69
C VAL A 87 -0.97 -11.84 12.49
N GLU A 88 -1.11 -12.93 11.74
CA GLU A 88 -0.36 -13.12 10.49
C GLU A 88 -0.75 -12.09 9.42
N ASP A 89 -2.03 -11.78 9.29
CA ASP A 89 -2.52 -10.73 8.37
C ASP A 89 -1.94 -9.35 8.77
N VAL A 90 -1.83 -9.03 10.07
CA VAL A 90 -1.18 -7.80 10.57
C VAL A 90 0.30 -7.75 10.19
N ARG A 91 1.04 -8.82 10.52
CA ARG A 91 2.47 -8.92 10.20
C ARG A 91 2.71 -8.80 8.69
N GLY A 92 1.93 -9.55 7.90
CA GLY A 92 1.99 -9.51 6.45
C GLY A 92 1.74 -8.11 5.90
N THR A 93 0.73 -7.40 6.41
CA THR A 93 0.43 -6.03 5.97
C THR A 93 1.55 -5.06 6.31
N ILE A 94 2.11 -5.11 7.52
CA ILE A 94 3.25 -4.26 7.91
C ILE A 94 4.45 -4.52 7.00
N GLU A 95 4.73 -5.80 6.69
CA GLU A 95 5.83 -6.17 5.82
C GLU A 95 5.61 -5.71 4.36
N ILE A 96 4.41 -5.88 3.83
CA ILE A 96 4.00 -5.42 2.50
C ILE A 96 4.21 -3.90 2.38
N LEU A 97 3.69 -3.11 3.31
CA LEU A 97 3.84 -1.65 3.31
C LEU A 97 5.30 -1.22 3.48
N SER A 98 6.09 -1.96 4.25
CA SER A 98 7.53 -1.71 4.37
C SER A 98 8.27 -1.95 3.06
N ARG A 99 7.96 -3.04 2.34
CA ARG A 99 8.53 -3.31 1.02
C ARG A 99 8.15 -2.23 0.02
N ALA A 100 6.87 -1.77 0.04
CA ALA A 100 6.42 -0.66 -0.80
C ALA A 100 7.25 0.61 -0.57
N ALA A 101 7.53 0.98 0.69
CA ALA A 101 8.38 2.12 1.01
C ALA A 101 9.83 1.93 0.51
N VAL A 102 10.43 0.75 0.70
CA VAL A 102 11.78 0.43 0.21
C VAL A 102 11.85 0.56 -1.32
N ARG A 103 10.85 0.06 -2.06
CA ARG A 103 10.78 0.20 -3.52
C ARG A 103 10.69 1.66 -3.96
N LEU A 104 9.95 2.49 -3.25
CA LEU A 104 9.90 3.93 -3.50
C LEU A 104 11.25 4.62 -3.27
N PHE A 105 12.00 4.26 -2.22
CA PHE A 105 13.37 4.76 -2.02
C PHE A 105 14.31 4.30 -3.13
N GLN A 106 14.18 3.05 -3.61
CA GLN A 106 14.92 2.58 -4.77
C GLN A 106 14.59 3.38 -6.04
N ALA A 107 13.30 3.68 -6.27
CA ALA A 107 12.86 4.55 -7.37
C ALA A 107 13.47 5.95 -7.25
N ALA A 108 13.48 6.56 -6.05
CA ALA A 108 14.11 7.86 -5.81
C ALA A 108 15.60 7.86 -6.18
N ARG A 109 16.33 6.82 -5.75
CA ARG A 109 17.76 6.67 -6.07
C ARG A 109 17.99 6.42 -7.58
N GLY A 110 17.10 5.64 -8.23
CA GLY A 110 17.14 5.42 -9.67
C GLY A 110 17.01 6.71 -10.47
N CYS A 111 16.20 7.68 -9.99
CA CYS A 111 16.07 8.99 -10.64
C CYS A 111 17.38 9.78 -10.73
N GLN A 112 18.38 9.50 -9.88
CA GLN A 112 19.70 10.13 -9.92
C GLN A 112 20.49 9.80 -11.19
N GLN A 113 20.27 8.60 -11.72
CA GLN A 113 20.95 8.12 -12.92
C GLN A 113 20.34 8.72 -14.20
N LEU A 114 19.18 9.35 -14.07
CA LEU A 114 18.44 9.93 -15.17
C LEU A 114 18.71 11.43 -15.27
N ARG A 115 19.22 11.89 -16.41
CA ARG A 115 19.43 13.33 -16.69
C ARG A 115 18.12 14.11 -16.82
N ALA A 116 17.09 13.44 -17.32
CA ALA A 116 15.74 13.95 -17.43
C ALA A 116 14.77 12.78 -17.28
N VAL A 117 13.91 12.80 -16.27
CA VAL A 117 12.86 11.79 -16.09
C VAL A 117 11.69 12.18 -16.98
N PRO A 118 11.03 11.24 -17.74
CA PRO A 118 9.77 11.49 -18.39
C PRO A 118 8.72 11.84 -17.34
N ALA A 119 8.62 13.14 -17.04
CA ALA A 119 7.91 13.64 -15.88
C ALA A 119 6.44 13.26 -15.89
N GLU A 120 5.81 13.21 -17.07
CA GLU A 120 4.36 13.02 -17.16
C GLU A 120 3.93 11.59 -16.79
N VAL A 121 4.55 10.56 -17.38
CA VAL A 121 4.19 9.16 -17.09
C VAL A 121 4.54 8.80 -15.66
N SER A 122 5.75 9.14 -15.20
CA SER A 122 6.20 8.90 -13.83
C SER A 122 5.31 9.61 -12.82
N ARG A 123 4.87 10.84 -13.10
CA ARG A 123 3.94 11.60 -12.27
C ARG A 123 2.58 10.91 -12.17
N ARG A 124 2.03 10.42 -13.28
CA ARG A 124 0.76 9.67 -13.29
C ARG A 124 0.87 8.39 -12.49
N MET A 125 1.94 7.63 -12.66
CA MET A 125 2.17 6.41 -11.88
C MET A 125 2.27 6.71 -10.38
N LEU A 126 3.00 7.74 -9.98
CA LEU A 126 3.12 8.15 -8.59
C LEU A 126 1.80 8.66 -8.00
N ALA A 127 0.98 9.37 -8.79
CA ALA A 127 -0.35 9.77 -8.34
C ALA A 127 -1.26 8.57 -8.03
N VAL A 128 -1.21 7.52 -8.85
CA VAL A 128 -1.95 6.27 -8.60
C VAL A 128 -1.44 5.57 -7.33
N ILE A 129 -0.12 5.50 -7.14
CA ILE A 129 0.49 4.93 -5.92
C ILE A 129 0.06 5.72 -4.68
N GLN A 130 0.10 7.04 -4.75
CA GLN A 130 -0.30 7.90 -3.63
C GLN A 130 -1.78 7.68 -3.29
N ALA A 131 -2.67 7.70 -4.29
CA ALA A 131 -4.10 7.45 -4.09
C ALA A 131 -4.34 6.06 -3.45
N ALA A 132 -3.69 5.01 -3.95
CA ALA A 132 -3.81 3.66 -3.38
C ALA A 132 -3.33 3.59 -1.93
N ALA A 133 -2.23 4.25 -1.58
CA ALA A 133 -1.73 4.30 -0.21
C ALA A 133 -2.63 5.12 0.72
N GLU A 134 -3.21 6.23 0.23
CA GLU A 134 -4.22 7.04 0.95
C GLU A 134 -5.49 6.22 1.18
N SER A 135 -5.97 5.47 0.19
CA SER A 135 -7.13 4.56 0.32
C SER A 135 -6.86 3.49 1.37
N LEU A 136 -5.67 2.89 1.41
CA LEU A 136 -5.30 1.95 2.49
C LEU A 136 -5.30 2.63 3.86
N GLN A 137 -4.72 3.83 3.98
CA GLN A 137 -4.70 4.58 5.23
C GLN A 137 -6.11 4.85 5.75
N HIS A 138 -7.02 5.32 4.87
CA HIS A 138 -8.42 5.57 5.21
C HIS A 138 -9.16 4.27 5.51
N GLY A 139 -8.96 3.24 4.69
CA GLY A 139 -9.62 1.95 4.83
C GLY A 139 -9.34 1.27 6.17
N TYR A 140 -8.08 1.26 6.62
CA TYR A 140 -7.75 0.73 7.96
C TYR A 140 -8.33 1.59 9.09
N GLY A 141 -8.38 2.92 8.93
CA GLY A 141 -9.07 3.81 9.87
C GLY A 141 -10.57 3.56 9.92
N ARG A 142 -11.22 3.36 8.77
CA ARG A 142 -12.65 3.02 8.68
C ARG A 142 -12.95 1.63 9.22
N LEU A 143 -12.07 0.67 8.98
CA LEU A 143 -12.18 -0.68 9.52
C LEU A 143 -12.14 -0.67 11.06
N ALA A 144 -11.29 0.16 11.67
CA ALA A 144 -11.24 0.34 13.12
C ALA A 144 -12.57 0.84 13.70
N ASN A 145 -13.33 1.61 12.91
CA ASN A 145 -14.65 2.14 13.28
C ASN A 145 -15.82 1.26 12.81
N GLY A 146 -15.54 0.06 12.26
CA GLY A 146 -16.57 -0.86 11.77
C GLY A 146 -17.33 -0.36 10.53
N SER A 147 -16.75 0.57 9.75
CA SER A 147 -17.40 1.16 8.59
C SER A 147 -17.32 0.24 7.37
N PRO A 148 -18.43 -0.03 6.66
CA PRO A 148 -18.43 -0.83 5.43
C PRO A 148 -17.67 -0.16 4.27
N ALA A 149 -17.42 1.14 4.33
CA ALA A 149 -16.67 1.86 3.31
C ALA A 149 -15.19 1.41 3.23
N ALA A 150 -14.68 0.67 4.21
CA ALA A 150 -13.35 0.07 4.17
C ALA A 150 -13.18 -0.90 2.98
N GLU A 151 -14.25 -1.55 2.52
CA GLU A 151 -14.20 -2.45 1.35
C GLU A 151 -13.98 -1.67 0.05
N SER A 152 -14.61 -0.50 -0.10
CA SER A 152 -14.40 0.38 -1.26
C SER A 152 -12.96 0.90 -1.32
N ASP A 153 -12.38 1.28 -0.17
CA ASP A 153 -10.99 1.71 -0.09
C ASP A 153 -10.02 0.57 -0.48
N ALA A 154 -10.35 -0.66 -0.05
CA ALA A 154 -9.58 -1.84 -0.42
C ALA A 154 -9.63 -2.11 -1.93
N ASP A 155 -10.81 -2.00 -2.55
CA ASP A 155 -10.98 -2.20 -3.99
C ASP A 155 -10.21 -1.17 -4.81
N GLU A 156 -10.16 0.09 -4.37
CA GLU A 156 -9.36 1.14 -5.00
C GLU A 156 -7.86 0.80 -4.95
N ALA A 157 -7.36 0.38 -3.79
CA ALA A 157 -5.97 -0.04 -3.64
C ALA A 157 -5.65 -1.25 -4.53
N ILE A 158 -6.55 -2.24 -4.64
CA ILE A 158 -6.38 -3.41 -5.50
C ILE A 158 -6.38 -3.02 -6.99
N ALA A 159 -7.26 -2.10 -7.40
CA ALA A 159 -7.38 -1.65 -8.78
C ALA A 159 -6.11 -0.93 -9.27
N SER A 160 -5.37 -0.27 -8.37
CA SER A 160 -4.14 0.46 -8.69
C SER A 160 -3.11 -0.37 -9.46
N ARG A 161 -3.02 -1.68 -9.15
CA ARG A 161 -2.13 -2.63 -9.83
C ARG A 161 -2.37 -2.70 -11.33
N HIS A 162 -3.63 -2.76 -11.75
CA HIS A 162 -3.97 -2.86 -13.17
C HIS A 162 -3.71 -1.55 -13.91
N VAL A 163 -4.03 -0.42 -13.26
CA VAL A 163 -3.77 0.92 -13.81
C VAL A 163 -2.27 1.14 -14.01
N LEU A 164 -1.45 0.82 -13.01
CA LEU A 164 -0.01 0.96 -13.14
C LEU A 164 0.59 0.01 -14.17
N GLY A 165 0.11 -1.24 -14.23
CA GLY A 165 0.53 -2.19 -15.25
C GLY A 165 0.32 -1.64 -16.66
N SER A 166 -0.83 -1.00 -16.92
CA SER A 166 -1.12 -0.35 -18.21
C SER A 166 -0.18 0.82 -18.49
N TYR A 167 0.06 1.71 -17.52
CA TYR A 167 1.03 2.80 -17.67
C TYR A 167 2.44 2.30 -17.92
N ARG A 168 2.88 1.25 -17.24
CA ARG A 168 4.20 0.64 -17.48
C ARG A 168 4.36 0.16 -18.90
N VAL A 169 3.37 -0.55 -19.45
CA VAL A 169 3.41 -1.03 -20.84
C VAL A 169 3.51 0.13 -21.82
N LEU A 170 2.68 1.15 -21.67
CA LEU A 170 2.71 2.35 -22.53
C LEU A 170 4.06 3.06 -22.45
N ALA A 171 4.60 3.25 -21.24
CA ALA A 171 5.89 3.90 -21.02
C ALA A 171 7.04 3.14 -21.69
N LEU A 172 7.07 1.81 -21.59
CA LEU A 172 8.08 0.99 -22.22
C LEU A 172 7.97 1.02 -23.77
N GLN A 173 6.74 1.04 -24.30
CA GLN A 173 6.52 1.19 -25.74
C GLN A 173 7.02 2.55 -26.26
N GLU A 174 6.78 3.64 -25.52
CA GLU A 174 7.30 4.96 -25.86
C GLU A 174 8.84 5.01 -25.86
N LEU A 175 9.47 4.41 -24.84
CA LEU A 175 10.93 4.32 -24.75
C LEU A 175 11.53 3.57 -25.95
N LEU A 176 10.99 2.40 -26.28
CA LEU A 176 11.43 1.61 -27.42
C LEU A 176 11.23 2.35 -28.75
N ALA A 177 10.13 3.09 -28.92
CA ALA A 177 9.87 3.88 -30.11
C ALA A 177 10.86 5.05 -30.29
N VAL A 178 11.35 5.63 -29.19
CA VAL A 178 12.40 6.67 -29.22
C VAL A 178 13.74 6.03 -29.62
N GLU A 179 14.11 4.93 -29.02
CA GLU A 179 15.37 4.21 -29.30
C GLU A 179 15.45 3.76 -30.76
N CYS A 180 14.36 3.20 -31.31
CA CYS A 180 14.29 2.81 -32.73
C CYS A 180 14.44 4.03 -33.70
N ARG A 181 13.92 5.19 -33.32
CA ARG A 181 14.06 6.42 -34.11
C ARG A 181 15.50 6.94 -34.10
N ASP A 182 16.18 6.87 -32.95
CA ASP A 182 17.56 7.33 -32.84
C ASP A 182 18.55 6.42 -33.60
N LEU A 183 18.31 5.10 -33.59
CA LEU A 183 19.06 4.12 -34.34
C LEU A 183 18.88 4.27 -35.88
N SER A 184 17.73 4.79 -36.30
CA SER A 184 17.41 5.01 -37.74
C SER A 184 17.96 6.30 -38.31
N ARG A 185 18.53 7.20 -37.49
CA ARG A 185 19.20 8.41 -37.96
C ARG A 185 20.59 8.06 -38.47
N PRO A 186 20.90 8.37 -39.78
CA PRO A 186 22.23 8.15 -40.31
C PRO A 186 23.21 9.04 -39.53
N THR A 187 24.07 8.45 -38.72
CA THR A 187 25.16 9.13 -38.02
C THR A 187 26.24 9.49 -39.05
N GLY A 188 26.11 10.68 -39.66
CA GLY A 188 27.23 11.29 -40.37
C GLY A 188 28.41 11.53 -39.42
N GLY A 189 29.32 10.58 -39.41
CA GLY A 189 30.73 10.71 -39.13
C GLY A 189 31.18 11.48 -37.88
N VAL A 190 30.81 11.08 -36.65
CA VAL A 190 31.63 11.33 -35.47
C VAL A 190 31.62 10.08 -34.62
N VAL A 191 32.78 9.41 -34.53
CA VAL A 191 33.04 8.25 -33.70
C VAL A 191 33.08 8.67 -32.22
N GLY A 192 31.93 8.76 -31.60
CA GLY A 192 31.78 9.03 -30.15
C GLY A 192 30.44 8.48 -29.69
N ALA A 193 30.43 7.23 -29.33
CA ALA A 193 29.32 6.38 -28.84
C ALA A 193 28.04 7.07 -28.32
N PRO A 194 27.13 7.61 -29.13
CA PRO A 194 25.81 8.06 -28.64
C PRO A 194 24.90 6.88 -28.30
N GLY A 195 25.06 5.72 -28.94
CA GLY A 195 24.21 4.55 -28.72
C GLY A 195 24.36 3.89 -27.34
N ALA A 196 25.55 3.90 -26.74
CA ALA A 196 25.75 3.32 -25.41
C ALA A 196 25.03 4.13 -24.31
N ARG A 197 24.93 5.45 -24.45
CA ARG A 197 24.26 6.33 -23.48
C ARG A 197 22.73 6.28 -23.61
N ALA A 198 22.20 6.05 -24.80
CA ALA A 198 20.75 5.89 -25.01
C ALA A 198 20.26 4.59 -24.34
N GLY A 199 20.95 3.47 -24.55
CA GLY A 199 20.61 2.19 -23.94
C GLY A 199 20.70 2.22 -22.40
N GLU A 200 21.67 2.96 -21.85
CA GLU A 200 21.77 3.14 -20.39
C GLU A 200 20.55 3.91 -19.82
N ALA A 201 20.13 4.98 -20.48
CA ALA A 201 18.94 5.73 -20.04
C ALA A 201 17.67 4.88 -20.13
N THR A 202 17.49 4.12 -21.21
CA THR A 202 16.35 3.20 -21.36
C THR A 202 16.32 2.14 -20.25
N PHE A 203 17.47 1.60 -19.87
CA PHE A 203 17.60 0.68 -18.75
C PHE A 203 17.10 1.30 -17.43
N TRP A 204 17.59 2.49 -17.09
CA TRP A 204 17.20 3.16 -15.85
C TRP A 204 15.72 3.56 -15.81
N PHE A 205 15.12 3.91 -16.96
CA PHE A 205 13.68 4.13 -17.04
C PHE A 205 12.90 2.84 -16.83
N ALA A 206 13.33 1.74 -17.43
CA ALA A 206 12.69 0.45 -17.24
C ALA A 206 12.73 0.00 -15.76
N GLU A 207 13.87 0.23 -15.09
CA GLU A 207 14.04 -0.01 -13.66
C GLU A 207 13.09 0.86 -12.82
N LEU A 208 13.05 2.17 -13.08
CA LEU A 208 12.15 3.10 -12.39
C LEU A 208 10.69 2.63 -12.50
N TYR A 209 10.22 2.33 -13.71
CA TYR A 209 8.86 1.85 -13.91
C TYR A 209 8.64 0.46 -13.31
N GLY A 210 9.67 -0.36 -13.23
CA GLY A 210 9.69 -1.62 -12.51
C GLY A 210 9.40 -1.42 -11.02
N TYR A 211 10.18 -0.56 -10.34
CA TYR A 211 9.96 -0.25 -8.93
C TYR A 211 8.57 0.31 -8.64
N LEU A 212 8.09 1.26 -9.47
CA LEU A 212 6.75 1.83 -9.28
C LEU A 212 5.65 0.77 -9.45
N ASN A 213 5.80 -0.14 -10.42
CA ASN A 213 4.86 -1.24 -10.60
C ASN A 213 4.89 -2.22 -9.42
N ASP A 214 6.07 -2.53 -8.87
CA ASP A 214 6.19 -3.39 -7.70
C ASP A 214 5.50 -2.77 -6.48
N VAL A 215 5.62 -1.45 -6.30
CA VAL A 215 4.88 -0.73 -5.24
C VAL A 215 3.37 -0.94 -5.37
N ALA A 216 2.81 -0.85 -6.58
CA ALA A 216 1.38 -1.08 -6.79
C ALA A 216 0.98 -2.53 -6.49
N GLN A 217 1.84 -3.51 -6.80
CA GLN A 217 1.60 -4.91 -6.44
C GLN A 217 1.54 -5.09 -4.91
N GLU A 218 2.47 -4.47 -4.19
CA GLU A 218 2.48 -4.50 -2.73
C GLU A 218 1.23 -3.83 -2.14
N LEU A 219 0.85 -2.63 -2.62
CA LEU A 219 -0.35 -1.95 -2.13
C LEU A 219 -1.63 -2.75 -2.43
N ALA A 220 -1.73 -3.39 -3.60
CA ALA A 220 -2.83 -4.27 -3.93
C ALA A 220 -2.88 -5.51 -3.01
N GLY A 221 -1.72 -6.04 -2.62
CA GLY A 221 -1.62 -7.10 -1.61
C GLY A 221 -2.19 -6.67 -0.25
N ALA A 222 -1.82 -5.48 0.24
CA ALA A 222 -2.37 -4.91 1.46
C ALA A 222 -3.89 -4.65 1.34
N GLY A 223 -4.37 -4.19 0.18
CA GLY A 223 -5.79 -4.03 -0.13
C GLY A 223 -6.55 -5.35 -0.05
N THR A 224 -5.96 -6.44 -0.52
CA THR A 224 -6.59 -7.78 -0.43
C THR A 224 -6.80 -8.21 1.02
N ILE A 225 -5.84 -7.93 1.90
CA ILE A 225 -5.96 -8.22 3.34
C ILE A 225 -7.05 -7.33 3.97
N LEU A 226 -7.06 -6.04 3.65
CA LEU A 226 -8.07 -5.09 4.13
C LEU A 226 -9.48 -5.52 3.70
N LYS A 227 -9.66 -5.91 2.43
CA LYS A 227 -10.95 -6.43 1.91
C LYS A 227 -11.41 -7.67 2.66
N LYS A 228 -10.51 -8.64 2.85
CA LYS A 228 -10.78 -9.86 3.63
C LYS A 228 -11.30 -9.53 5.04
N TRP A 229 -10.72 -8.52 5.70
CA TRP A 229 -11.15 -8.13 7.04
C TRP A 229 -12.49 -7.38 7.03
N SER A 230 -12.69 -6.47 6.08
CA SER A 230 -13.96 -5.76 5.92
C SER A 230 -15.13 -6.72 5.70
N GLN A 231 -14.96 -7.72 4.84
CA GLN A 231 -15.98 -8.74 4.57
C GLN A 231 -16.28 -9.61 5.79
N ARG A 232 -15.26 -9.99 6.57
CA ARG A 232 -15.46 -10.75 7.81
C ARG A 232 -16.28 -9.96 8.84
N LEU A 233 -16.01 -8.66 8.99
CA LEU A 233 -16.75 -7.79 9.90
C LEU A 233 -18.19 -7.60 9.44
N SER A 234 -18.43 -7.39 8.15
CA SER A 234 -19.77 -7.25 7.57
C SER A 234 -20.59 -8.54 7.71
N GLY A 235 -19.99 -9.71 7.45
CA GLY A 235 -20.63 -11.01 7.64
C GLY A 235 -21.02 -11.27 9.10
N ALA A 236 -20.13 -10.98 10.05
CA ALA A 236 -20.42 -11.13 11.47
C ALA A 236 -21.55 -10.19 11.94
N ALA A 237 -21.63 -8.98 11.41
CA ALA A 237 -22.70 -8.03 11.70
C ALA A 237 -24.07 -8.53 11.16
N CYS A 238 -24.10 -9.07 9.93
CA CYS A 238 -25.31 -9.66 9.36
C CYS A 238 -25.81 -10.87 10.16
N GLU A 239 -24.93 -11.78 10.57
CA GLU A 239 -25.29 -12.92 11.40
C GLU A 239 -25.82 -12.52 12.77
N TRP A 240 -25.29 -11.46 13.34
CA TRP A 240 -25.76 -10.94 14.62
C TRP A 240 -27.14 -10.30 14.47
N ALA A 241 -27.38 -9.52 13.41
CA ALA A 241 -28.69 -8.93 13.11
C ALA A 241 -29.76 -10.00 12.89
N ALA A 242 -29.46 -11.03 12.11
CA ALA A 242 -30.38 -12.15 11.87
C ALA A 242 -30.77 -12.88 13.17
N ARG A 243 -29.78 -13.16 14.03
CA ARG A 243 -30.04 -13.79 15.35
C ARG A 243 -30.84 -12.92 16.32
N THR A 244 -30.72 -11.60 16.23
CA THR A 244 -31.52 -10.66 17.05
C THR A 244 -32.95 -10.58 16.56
N ASP A 245 -33.20 -10.63 15.25
CA ASP A 245 -34.55 -10.66 14.68
C ASP A 245 -35.28 -11.97 14.94
N GLU A 246 -34.58 -13.10 14.88
CA GLU A 246 -35.14 -14.41 15.29
C GLU A 246 -35.56 -14.42 16.74
N ARG A 247 -34.73 -13.86 17.65
CA ARG A 247 -35.08 -13.74 19.08
C ARG A 247 -36.25 -12.80 19.33
N ARG A 248 -36.34 -11.67 18.60
CA ARG A 248 -37.50 -10.77 18.66
C ARG A 248 -38.78 -11.43 18.19
N SER A 249 -38.72 -12.15 17.08
CA SER A 249 -39.85 -12.89 16.54
C SER A 249 -40.34 -13.99 17.49
N ALA A 250 -39.42 -14.77 18.08
CA ALA A 250 -39.74 -15.79 19.05
C ALA A 250 -40.37 -15.25 20.35
N LEU A 251 -39.98 -14.04 20.78
CA LEU A 251 -40.58 -13.37 21.93
C LEU A 251 -41.96 -12.82 21.62
N SER A 252 -42.22 -12.26 20.45
CA SER A 252 -43.54 -11.78 20.05
C SER A 252 -44.56 -12.93 19.90
N HIS A 253 -44.17 -14.10 19.44
CA HIS A 253 -45.04 -15.27 19.38
C HIS A 253 -45.40 -15.83 20.77
N ARG A 254 -44.56 -15.64 21.80
CA ARG A 254 -44.88 -16.06 23.16
C ARG A 254 -45.82 -15.08 23.90
N CYS A 255 -45.83 -13.80 23.51
CA CYS A 255 -46.75 -12.81 24.12
C CYS A 255 -48.18 -12.87 23.54
N VAL A 256 -48.40 -13.53 22.41
CA VAL A 256 -49.74 -13.66 21.79
C VAL A 256 -50.44 -14.96 22.20
N ALA A 257 -49.72 -15.91 22.80
CA ALA A 257 -50.25 -17.22 23.19
C ALA A 257 -50.53 -17.36 24.71
N GLY A 258 -50.44 -16.30 25.49
CA GLY A 258 -50.80 -16.20 26.91
C GLY A 258 -51.83 -15.15 27.14
#